data_d68e06cce53b4cc1997445ec288e7681
#
_entry.id   d68e06cce53b4cc1997445ec288e7681
#
_cell.length_a   1.000
_cell.length_b   1.000
_cell.length_c   1.000
_cell.angle_alpha   90.00
_cell.angle_beta   90.00
_cell.angle_gamma   90.00
#
_symmetry.space_group_name_H-M   'P 1'
#
loop_
_entity.id
_entity.type
_entity.pdbx_description
1 polymer ?
#
loop_
_entity_poly.entity_id
_entity_poly.type
_entity_poly.pdbx_seq_one_letter_code
_entity_poly.pdbx_strand_id
1 'polypeptide(L)'
;FDAEGWKRRLKEIEEEKATLLERLNEVAPEHPDGGGGWNWNSTKQVREAFLRVGIELEDTKEETLSRYDHPLAKVLLAYRRLSKLTTTYGGKLLEKVEEDGRIYPSWLQIGARTGRMSCSSPNLQQLPPEARRYVKAPEGKLLIKADYSQIELRIAARISGDRRMIRAFSEGE
;
A
#
# COMPACT_ATOMS: atom_id res chain seq x y z
N PHE A 1 -9.99 17.76 0.95
CA PHE A 1 -10.16 16.30 0.91
C PHE A 1 -11.65 15.94 0.94
N ASP A 2 -12.10 15.01 0.12
CA ASP A 2 -13.48 14.54 0.10
C ASP A 2 -13.71 13.49 1.21
N ALA A 3 -13.93 13.96 2.43
CA ALA A 3 -14.09 13.11 3.60
C ALA A 3 -15.31 12.19 3.48
N GLU A 4 -16.43 12.69 2.97
CA GLU A 4 -17.66 11.91 2.82
C GLU A 4 -17.54 10.83 1.73
N GLY A 5 -16.90 11.17 0.61
CA GLY A 5 -16.59 10.20 -0.41
C GLY A 5 -15.65 9.10 0.11
N TRP A 6 -14.64 9.48 0.90
CA TRP A 6 -13.73 8.52 1.51
C TRP A 6 -14.41 7.63 2.55
N LYS A 7 -15.29 8.16 3.40
CA LYS A 7 -16.09 7.36 4.34
C LYS A 7 -16.93 6.30 3.63
N ARG A 8 -17.61 6.66 2.54
CA ARG A 8 -18.37 5.68 1.74
C ARG A 8 -17.46 4.59 1.19
N ARG A 9 -16.30 4.97 0.64
CA ARG A 9 -15.33 3.98 0.12
C ARG A 9 -14.78 3.06 1.19
N LEU A 10 -14.51 3.59 2.39
CA LEU A 10 -14.06 2.76 3.52
C LEU A 10 -15.10 1.70 3.92
N LYS A 11 -16.39 2.03 3.86
CA LYS A 11 -17.44 1.04 4.12
C LYS A 11 -17.43 -0.08 3.10
N GLU A 12 -17.34 0.26 1.80
CA GLU A 12 -17.20 -0.73 0.72
C GLU A 12 -15.97 -1.62 0.92
N ILE A 13 -14.83 -1.03 1.29
CA ILE A 13 -13.57 -1.76 1.55
C ILE A 13 -13.73 -2.72 2.73
N GLU A 14 -14.42 -2.35 3.79
CA GLU A 14 -14.69 -3.27 4.92
C GLU A 14 -15.58 -4.44 4.50
N GLU A 15 -16.57 -4.21 3.65
CA GLU A 15 -17.41 -5.27 3.06
C GLU A 15 -16.57 -6.21 2.16
N GLU A 16 -15.75 -5.64 1.26
CA GLU A 16 -14.81 -6.40 0.43
C GLU A 16 -13.82 -7.23 1.29
N LYS A 17 -13.33 -6.64 2.37
CA LYS A 17 -12.40 -7.30 3.30
C LYS A 17 -13.06 -8.46 4.05
N ALA A 18 -14.32 -8.31 4.46
CA ALA A 18 -15.09 -9.37 5.08
C ALA A 18 -15.26 -10.56 4.12
N THR A 19 -15.64 -10.31 2.87
CA THR A 19 -15.75 -11.33 1.82
C THR A 19 -14.41 -12.04 1.57
N LEU A 20 -13.29 -11.29 1.54
CA LEU A 20 -11.97 -11.89 1.39
C LEU A 20 -11.57 -12.74 2.60
N LEU A 21 -11.99 -12.38 3.81
CA LEU A 21 -11.74 -13.16 5.02
C LEU A 21 -12.51 -14.50 4.99
N GLU A 22 -13.77 -14.47 4.57
CA GLU A 22 -14.56 -15.70 4.35
C GLU A 22 -13.88 -16.60 3.33
N ARG A 23 -13.48 -16.04 2.19
CA ARG A 23 -12.76 -16.79 1.15
C ARG A 23 -11.39 -17.31 1.61
N LEU A 24 -10.68 -16.58 2.48
CA LEU A 24 -9.46 -17.07 3.09
C LEU A 24 -9.71 -18.32 3.93
N ASN A 25 -10.78 -18.29 4.72
CA ASN A 25 -11.16 -19.43 5.56
C ASN A 25 -11.63 -20.63 4.74
N GLU A 26 -12.24 -20.42 3.57
CA GLU A 26 -12.64 -21.50 2.64
C GLU A 26 -11.42 -22.20 2.00
N VAL A 27 -10.39 -21.42 1.61
CA VAL A 27 -9.20 -21.97 0.94
C VAL A 27 -8.09 -22.37 1.92
N ALA A 28 -8.25 -22.07 3.20
CA ALA A 28 -7.30 -22.41 4.24
C ALA A 28 -7.36 -23.89 4.61
N PRO A 29 -6.25 -24.51 5.00
CA PRO A 29 -6.28 -25.83 5.62
C PRO A 29 -6.97 -25.76 7.01
N GLU A 30 -7.43 -26.91 7.51
CA GLU A 30 -7.97 -27.00 8.87
C GLU A 30 -6.98 -26.49 9.91
N HIS A 31 -7.51 -25.70 10.87
CA HIS A 31 -6.69 -25.20 11.97
C HIS A 31 -6.35 -26.36 12.94
N PRO A 32 -5.11 -26.45 13.46
CA PRO A 32 -4.68 -27.58 14.31
C PRO A 32 -5.53 -27.76 15.58
N ASP A 33 -6.09 -26.69 16.11
CA ASP A 33 -6.89 -26.72 17.33
C ASP A 33 -8.38 -27.07 17.11
N GLY A 34 -8.77 -27.41 15.90
CA GLY A 34 -10.07 -28.01 15.55
C GLY A 34 -11.29 -27.09 15.62
N GLY A 35 -11.14 -25.77 15.83
CA GLY A 35 -12.29 -24.88 15.94
C GLY A 35 -12.01 -23.38 15.89
N GLY A 36 -10.75 -22.98 15.84
CA GLY A 36 -10.34 -21.58 15.71
C GLY A 36 -10.00 -21.23 14.28
N GLY A 37 -10.42 -20.08 13.80
CA GLY A 37 -9.96 -19.56 12.51
C GLY A 37 -8.49 -19.13 12.58
N TRP A 38 -7.82 -19.10 11.42
CA TRP A 38 -6.44 -18.63 11.30
C TRP A 38 -6.34 -17.12 11.57
N ASN A 39 -5.36 -16.71 12.36
CA ASN A 39 -5.01 -15.29 12.49
C ASN A 39 -4.08 -14.88 11.34
N TRP A 40 -4.65 -14.32 10.29
CA TRP A 40 -3.94 -13.89 9.07
C TRP A 40 -2.99 -12.71 9.28
N ASN A 41 -3.01 -12.09 10.46
CA ASN A 41 -2.04 -11.06 10.87
C ASN A 41 -0.82 -11.67 11.60
N SER A 42 -0.89 -12.93 12.03
CA SER A 42 0.21 -13.63 12.68
C SER A 42 1.13 -14.27 11.66
N THR A 43 2.37 -13.80 11.57
CA THR A 43 3.41 -14.40 10.70
C THR A 43 3.58 -15.89 10.98
N LYS A 44 3.52 -16.30 12.25
CA LYS A 44 3.66 -17.71 12.65
C LYS A 44 2.52 -18.55 12.09
N GLN A 45 1.27 -18.14 12.30
CA GLN A 45 0.11 -18.88 11.84
C GLN A 45 0.00 -18.90 10.31
N VAL A 46 0.34 -17.81 9.64
CA VAL A 46 0.38 -17.80 8.16
C VAL A 46 1.40 -18.80 7.64
N ARG A 47 2.63 -18.84 8.19
CA ARG A 47 3.62 -19.85 7.77
C ARG A 47 3.14 -21.26 8.02
N GLU A 48 2.48 -21.53 9.14
CA GLU A 48 1.91 -22.82 9.46
C GLU A 48 0.79 -23.23 8.50
N ALA A 49 -0.12 -22.31 8.16
CA ALA A 49 -1.17 -22.56 7.18
C ALA A 49 -0.59 -22.92 5.79
N PHE A 50 0.45 -22.20 5.36
CA PHE A 50 1.13 -22.48 4.10
C PHE A 50 1.88 -23.80 4.11
N LEU A 51 2.55 -24.14 5.21
CA LEU A 51 3.23 -25.43 5.34
C LEU A 51 2.25 -26.61 5.21
N ARG A 52 1.04 -26.48 5.74
CA ARG A 52 -0.01 -27.51 5.63
C ARG A 52 -0.53 -27.73 4.20
N VAL A 53 -0.41 -26.74 3.34
CA VAL A 53 -0.70 -26.89 1.90
C VAL A 53 0.55 -27.20 1.07
N GLY A 54 1.65 -27.60 1.73
CA GLY A 54 2.90 -28.02 1.07
C GLY A 54 3.81 -26.87 0.64
N ILE A 55 3.61 -25.67 1.14
CA ILE A 55 4.41 -24.47 0.80
C ILE A 55 5.21 -24.04 2.02
N GLU A 56 6.52 -24.15 1.96
CA GLU A 56 7.42 -23.66 2.98
C GLU A 56 7.80 -22.19 2.69
N LEU A 57 7.42 -21.28 3.57
CA LEU A 57 7.68 -19.84 3.44
C LEU A 57 8.91 -19.42 4.25
N GLU A 58 9.85 -18.72 3.62
CA GLU A 58 10.97 -18.06 4.30
C GLU A 58 10.47 -16.92 5.20
N ASP A 59 9.55 -16.10 4.67
CA ASP A 59 8.84 -15.04 5.38
C ASP A 59 7.42 -14.90 4.82
N THR A 60 6.65 -13.93 5.32
CA THR A 60 5.27 -13.67 4.87
C THR A 60 5.12 -12.32 4.17
N LYS A 61 6.21 -11.79 3.60
CA LYS A 61 6.19 -10.53 2.86
C LYS A 61 5.45 -10.70 1.52
N GLU A 62 5.01 -9.57 0.98
CA GLU A 62 4.33 -9.52 -0.31
C GLU A 62 5.17 -10.13 -1.43
N GLU A 63 6.48 -9.80 -1.47
CA GLU A 63 7.42 -10.33 -2.46
C GLU A 63 7.56 -11.86 -2.41
N THR A 64 7.56 -12.44 -1.22
CA THR A 64 7.64 -13.89 -1.03
C THR A 64 6.33 -14.56 -1.42
N LEU A 65 5.20 -14.06 -0.91
CA LEU A 65 3.87 -14.62 -1.20
C LEU A 65 3.50 -14.52 -2.69
N SER A 66 3.90 -13.45 -3.38
CA SER A 66 3.59 -13.25 -4.80
C SER A 66 4.28 -14.22 -5.74
N ARG A 67 5.31 -14.95 -5.28
CA ARG A 67 5.99 -16.00 -6.07
C ARG A 67 5.16 -17.28 -6.22
N TYR A 68 4.14 -17.46 -5.37
CA TYR A 68 3.34 -18.67 -5.36
C TYR A 68 2.01 -18.46 -6.10
N ASP A 69 1.80 -19.25 -7.14
CA ASP A 69 0.51 -19.30 -7.86
C ASP A 69 -0.49 -20.21 -7.11
N HIS A 70 -0.79 -19.84 -5.86
CA HIS A 70 -1.69 -20.60 -4.98
C HIS A 70 -2.87 -19.72 -4.53
N PRO A 71 -4.12 -20.24 -4.50
CA PRO A 71 -5.31 -19.47 -4.09
C PRO A 71 -5.15 -18.78 -2.74
N LEU A 72 -4.60 -19.48 -1.75
CA LEU A 72 -4.36 -18.95 -0.41
C LEU A 72 -3.43 -17.71 -0.44
N ALA A 73 -2.37 -17.73 -1.26
CA ALA A 73 -1.45 -16.60 -1.38
C ALA A 73 -2.14 -15.38 -2.01
N LYS A 74 -2.88 -15.60 -3.11
CA LYS A 74 -3.60 -14.53 -3.82
C LYS A 74 -4.63 -13.85 -2.94
N VAL A 75 -5.45 -14.63 -2.24
CA VAL A 75 -6.50 -14.09 -1.37
C VAL A 75 -5.91 -13.41 -0.15
N LEU A 76 -4.84 -13.96 0.44
CA LEU A 76 -4.15 -13.35 1.58
C LEU A 76 -3.52 -12.00 1.22
N LEU A 77 -2.90 -11.88 0.04
CA LEU A 77 -2.34 -10.61 -0.45
C LEU A 77 -3.44 -9.55 -0.64
N ALA A 78 -4.56 -9.93 -1.26
CA ALA A 78 -5.71 -9.04 -1.43
C ALA A 78 -6.27 -8.58 -0.08
N TYR A 79 -6.48 -9.50 0.86
CA TYR A 79 -6.95 -9.19 2.22
C TYR A 79 -6.00 -8.23 2.96
N ARG A 80 -4.69 -8.50 2.93
CA ARG A 80 -3.67 -7.67 3.59
C ARG A 80 -3.61 -6.27 3.00
N ARG A 81 -3.76 -6.13 1.68
CA ARG A 81 -3.81 -4.83 1.01
C ARG A 81 -4.97 -3.98 1.56
N LEU A 82 -6.18 -4.54 1.63
CA LEU A 82 -7.34 -3.84 2.17
C LEU A 82 -7.20 -3.57 3.67
N SER A 83 -6.69 -4.52 4.44
CA SER A 83 -6.44 -4.36 5.88
C SER A 83 -5.45 -3.22 6.16
N LYS A 84 -4.36 -3.12 5.40
CA LYS A 84 -3.40 -2.02 5.51
C LYS A 84 -4.05 -0.68 5.17
N LEU A 85 -4.90 -0.66 4.14
CA LEU A 85 -5.60 0.55 3.73
C LEU A 85 -6.53 1.07 4.84
N THR A 86 -7.34 0.20 5.42
CA THR A 86 -8.29 0.59 6.48
C THR A 86 -7.61 0.92 7.80
N THR A 87 -6.57 0.20 8.20
CA THR A 87 -5.86 0.46 9.47
C THR A 87 -4.99 1.71 9.43
N THR A 88 -4.35 1.99 8.28
CA THR A 88 -3.42 3.12 8.15
C THR A 88 -4.11 4.39 7.71
N TYR A 89 -5.05 4.29 6.77
CA TYR A 89 -5.68 5.43 6.10
C TYR A 89 -7.20 5.50 6.30
N GLY A 90 -7.77 4.66 7.18
CA GLY A 90 -9.19 4.66 7.51
C GLY A 90 -9.58 5.87 8.38
N GLY A 91 -10.10 5.60 9.57
CA GLY A 91 -10.53 6.62 10.53
C GLY A 91 -9.44 7.63 10.86
N LYS A 92 -8.19 7.18 11.04
CA LYS A 92 -7.04 8.04 11.36
C LYS A 92 -6.76 9.16 10.34
N LEU A 93 -7.03 8.91 9.06
CA LEU A 93 -6.91 9.95 8.04
C LEU A 93 -8.07 10.95 8.12
N LEU A 94 -9.28 10.45 8.38
CA LEU A 94 -10.47 11.28 8.56
C LEU A 94 -10.37 12.20 9.77
N GLU A 95 -9.78 11.74 10.88
CA GLU A 95 -9.51 12.54 12.08
C GLU A 95 -8.54 13.73 11.82
N LYS A 96 -7.82 13.71 10.69
CA LYS A 96 -6.90 14.77 10.28
C LYS A 96 -7.51 15.77 9.29
N VAL A 97 -8.78 15.58 8.94
CA VAL A 97 -9.50 16.53 8.09
C VAL A 97 -10.05 17.62 8.99
N GLU A 98 -9.57 18.85 8.79
CA GLU A 98 -10.01 20.03 9.54
C GLU A 98 -11.40 20.51 9.05
N GLU A 99 -12.00 21.46 9.76
CA GLU A 99 -13.34 22.00 9.46
C GLU A 99 -13.47 22.59 8.05
N ASP A 100 -12.36 23.11 7.50
CA ASP A 100 -12.28 23.62 6.13
C ASP A 100 -12.13 22.52 5.05
N GLY A 101 -12.21 21.24 5.44
CA GLY A 101 -12.07 20.10 4.57
C GLY A 101 -10.64 19.81 4.12
N ARG A 102 -9.64 20.41 4.75
CA ARG A 102 -8.22 20.22 4.40
C ARG A 102 -7.49 19.35 5.41
N ILE A 103 -6.34 18.83 4.98
CA ILE A 103 -5.41 18.10 5.82
C ILE A 103 -4.11 18.88 5.85
N TYR A 104 -3.61 19.21 7.05
CA TYR A 104 -2.41 19.96 7.29
C TYR A 104 -1.32 19.10 7.93
N PRO A 105 -0.49 18.43 7.13
CA PRO A 105 0.60 17.64 7.67
C PRO A 105 1.78 18.52 8.09
N SER A 106 2.67 17.92 8.89
CA SER A 106 3.95 18.53 9.22
C SER A 106 4.98 18.22 8.14
N TRP A 107 5.56 19.27 7.54
CA TRP A 107 6.60 19.15 6.51
C TRP A 107 7.96 19.58 7.07
N LEU A 108 8.99 18.75 6.81
CA LEU A 108 10.37 19.08 7.09
C LEU A 108 11.15 19.12 5.77
N GLN A 109 11.77 20.25 5.44
CA GLN A 109 12.46 20.46 4.17
C GLN A 109 13.64 19.50 3.97
N ILE A 110 14.40 19.22 5.02
CA ILE A 110 15.54 18.28 5.02
C ILE A 110 15.28 17.25 6.14
N GLY A 111 14.18 16.50 5.99
CA GLY A 111 13.76 15.53 7.02
C GLY A 111 14.41 14.17 6.89
N ALA A 112 14.98 13.84 5.73
CA ALA A 112 15.68 12.59 5.49
C ALA A 112 17.21 12.79 5.41
N ARG A 113 17.99 11.76 5.76
CA ARG A 113 19.46 11.77 5.64
C ARG A 113 19.96 12.02 4.21
N THR A 114 19.12 11.77 3.22
CA THR A 114 19.39 12.00 1.79
C THR A 114 19.10 13.43 1.33
N GLY A 115 18.72 14.34 2.23
CA GLY A 115 18.31 15.70 1.90
C GLY A 115 16.90 15.84 1.34
N ARG A 116 16.13 14.74 1.26
CA ARG A 116 14.73 14.80 0.80
C ARG A 116 13.82 15.39 1.87
N MET A 117 12.75 16.02 1.43
CA MET A 117 11.65 16.42 2.32
C MET A 117 11.03 15.19 2.97
N SER A 118 10.57 15.35 4.20
CA SER A 118 9.71 14.37 4.87
C SER A 118 8.37 14.98 5.26
N CYS A 119 7.39 14.13 5.41
CA CYS A 119 6.02 14.50 5.77
C CYS A 119 5.52 13.57 6.87
N SER A 120 4.87 14.14 7.89
CA SER A 120 4.29 13.39 9.01
C SER A 120 2.97 14.02 9.46
N SER A 121 2.20 13.27 10.24
CA SER A 121 0.98 13.72 10.92
C SER A 121 -0.13 14.35 10.03
N PRO A 122 -0.58 13.68 8.96
CA PRO A 122 -0.25 12.36 8.45
C PRO A 122 0.85 12.40 7.38
N ASN A 123 1.46 11.24 7.07
CA ASN A 123 2.42 11.16 5.96
C ASN A 123 1.70 11.10 4.60
N LEU A 124 1.48 12.26 3.99
CA LEU A 124 0.82 12.37 2.67
C LEU A 124 1.70 11.90 1.51
N GLN A 125 3.02 11.78 1.68
CA GLN A 125 3.92 11.25 0.66
C GLN A 125 3.64 9.77 0.36
N GLN A 126 3.13 9.04 1.36
CA GLN A 126 2.77 7.63 1.25
C GLN A 126 1.27 7.38 1.07
N LEU A 127 0.49 8.43 0.77
CA LEU A 127 -0.95 8.27 0.55
C LEU A 127 -1.21 7.30 -0.61
N PRO A 128 -1.97 6.20 -0.38
CA PRO A 128 -2.21 5.21 -1.41
C PRO A 128 -3.06 5.74 -2.56
N PRO A 129 -2.95 5.17 -3.75
CA PRO A 129 -3.71 5.62 -4.92
C PRO A 129 -5.23 5.70 -4.67
N GLU A 130 -5.78 4.77 -3.90
CA GLU A 130 -7.19 4.73 -3.53
C GLU A 130 -7.61 5.99 -2.76
N ALA A 131 -6.88 6.38 -1.71
CA ALA A 131 -7.18 7.57 -0.91
C ALA A 131 -6.82 8.87 -1.65
N ARG A 132 -5.82 8.82 -2.54
CA ARG A 132 -5.38 9.98 -3.32
C ARG A 132 -6.47 10.50 -4.26
N ARG A 133 -7.40 9.66 -4.72
CA ARG A 133 -8.54 10.04 -5.56
C ARG A 133 -9.51 11.00 -4.86
N TYR A 134 -9.48 11.05 -3.53
CA TYR A 134 -10.31 11.92 -2.69
C TYR A 134 -9.63 13.26 -2.34
N VAL A 135 -8.39 13.46 -2.83
CA VAL A 135 -7.75 14.78 -2.79
C VAL A 135 -8.29 15.61 -3.94
N LYS A 136 -8.99 16.69 -3.61
CA LYS A 136 -9.63 17.59 -4.59
C LYS A 136 -9.00 18.98 -4.54
N ALA A 137 -8.94 19.62 -5.70
CA ALA A 137 -8.64 21.05 -5.77
C ALA A 137 -9.81 21.85 -5.17
N PRO A 138 -9.55 23.04 -4.59
CA PRO A 138 -10.61 23.99 -4.28
C PRO A 138 -11.40 24.36 -5.53
N GLU A 139 -12.61 24.91 -5.33
CA GLU A 139 -13.44 25.38 -6.43
C GLU A 139 -12.70 26.38 -7.33
N GLY A 140 -12.87 26.25 -8.63
CA GLY A 140 -12.18 27.07 -9.63
C GLY A 140 -10.68 26.82 -9.80
N LYS A 141 -10.11 25.78 -9.15
CA LYS A 141 -8.69 25.42 -9.25
C LYS A 141 -8.51 23.99 -9.76
N LEU A 142 -7.32 23.68 -10.24
CA LEU A 142 -6.91 22.36 -10.69
C LEU A 142 -5.68 21.89 -9.89
N LEU A 143 -5.61 20.58 -9.64
CA LEU A 143 -4.40 19.93 -9.16
C LEU A 143 -3.56 19.48 -10.35
N ILE A 144 -2.34 19.98 -10.43
CA ILE A 144 -1.37 19.56 -11.44
C ILE A 144 -0.32 18.70 -10.73
N LYS A 145 -0.16 17.46 -11.19
CA LYS A 145 0.94 16.57 -10.75
C LYS A 145 1.93 16.44 -11.89
N ALA A 146 3.16 16.90 -11.68
CA ALA A 146 4.27 16.71 -12.59
C ALA A 146 5.39 15.97 -11.87
N ASP A 147 6.01 15.02 -12.54
CA ASP A 147 7.13 14.24 -12.00
C ASP A 147 8.13 13.94 -13.12
N TYR A 148 9.42 14.05 -12.80
CA TYR A 148 10.46 13.68 -13.74
C TYR A 148 10.65 12.16 -13.76
N SER A 149 10.46 11.56 -14.92
CA SER A 149 10.67 10.11 -15.06
C SER A 149 12.13 9.74 -14.75
N GLN A 150 12.33 8.99 -13.67
CA GLN A 150 13.59 8.39 -13.27
C GLN A 150 14.79 9.38 -13.22
N ILE A 151 14.55 10.60 -12.75
CA ILE A 151 15.55 11.68 -12.79
C ILE A 151 16.87 11.30 -12.12
N GLU A 152 16.83 10.58 -11.00
CA GLU A 152 18.03 10.16 -10.27
C GLU A 152 18.91 9.22 -11.11
N LEU A 153 18.29 8.24 -11.80
CA LEU A 153 19.01 7.32 -12.68
C LEU A 153 19.53 8.04 -13.93
N ARG A 154 18.80 9.03 -14.47
CA ARG A 154 19.27 9.86 -15.59
C ARG A 154 20.47 10.69 -15.18
N ILE A 155 20.48 11.26 -13.99
CA ILE A 155 21.64 11.99 -13.44
C ILE A 155 22.81 11.02 -13.22
N ALA A 156 22.58 9.86 -12.65
CA ALA A 156 23.59 8.83 -12.46
C ALA A 156 24.22 8.39 -13.79
N ALA A 157 23.41 8.15 -14.82
CA ALA A 157 23.88 7.83 -16.17
C ALA A 157 24.78 8.93 -16.74
N ARG A 158 24.37 10.20 -16.55
CA ARG A 158 25.15 11.37 -17.02
C ARG A 158 26.49 11.51 -16.30
N ILE A 159 26.49 11.34 -14.96
CA ILE A 159 27.70 11.49 -14.15
C ILE A 159 28.68 10.34 -14.37
N SER A 160 28.18 9.08 -14.42
CA SER A 160 29.01 7.89 -14.63
C SER A 160 29.53 7.77 -16.06
N GLY A 161 28.87 8.40 -17.03
CA GLY A 161 29.17 8.22 -18.45
C GLY A 161 28.82 6.82 -18.97
N ASP A 162 28.04 6.03 -18.24
CA ASP A 162 27.65 4.68 -18.65
C ASP A 162 26.83 4.72 -19.95
N ARG A 163 27.42 4.18 -21.02
CA ARG A 163 26.82 4.22 -22.36
C ARG A 163 25.52 3.42 -22.47
N ARG A 164 25.37 2.33 -21.69
CA ARG A 164 24.15 1.51 -21.71
C ARG A 164 22.99 2.27 -21.03
N MET A 165 23.25 2.85 -19.86
CA MET A 165 22.26 3.68 -19.17
C MET A 165 21.85 4.90 -20.02
N ILE A 166 22.84 5.61 -20.60
CA ILE A 166 22.56 6.77 -21.47
C ILE A 166 21.66 6.36 -22.65
N ARG A 167 21.99 5.24 -23.31
CA ARG A 167 21.22 4.73 -24.45
C ARG A 167 19.77 4.36 -24.04
N ALA A 168 19.59 3.60 -22.95
CA ALA A 168 18.28 3.22 -22.44
C ALA A 168 17.37 4.44 -22.18
N PHE A 169 17.93 5.55 -21.68
CA PHE A 169 17.16 6.77 -21.45
C PHE A 169 16.96 7.66 -22.67
N SER A 170 17.79 7.56 -23.70
CA SER A 170 17.64 8.34 -24.92
C SER A 170 16.79 7.65 -25.98
N GLU A 171 16.83 6.34 -26.04
CA GLU A 171 16.13 5.52 -27.05
C GLU A 171 14.81 4.94 -26.52
N GLY A 172 14.52 5.06 -25.22
CA GLY A 172 13.25 4.64 -24.63
C GLY A 172 13.11 3.13 -24.44
N GLU A 173 14.22 2.41 -24.24
CA GLU A 173 14.25 0.99 -23.88
C GLU A 173 13.94 0.74 -22.40
#